data_29d927b181905cdd1e59d964b7d7a65c
#
_entry.id   29d927b181905cdd1e59d964b7d7a65c
#
_cell.length_a   1.000
_cell.length_b   1.000
_cell.length_c   1.000
_cell.angle_alpha   90.00
_cell.angle_beta   90.00
_cell.angle_gamma   90.00
#
_symmetry.space_group_name_H-M   'P 1'
#
loop_
_entity.id
_entity.type
_entity.pdbx_description
1 polymer ?
#
loop_
_entity_poly.entity_id
_entity_poly.type
_entity_poly.pdbx_seq_one_letter_code
_entity_poly.pdbx_strand_id
1 'polypeptide(L)'
;KSFNSSSYNDNQTSLPRSTVTNQTLDRAVFGYYPYWMGSAWLDLDYSLLSTIAYFGAETNSTGGIDNWHSWPPNNLISTAHSAGVEVVLTVTLFNSNAISSLLSNANYRQNLITTLINSVSSAGGDGVNIDFEGLPSSQKENMVQFITDLKAAFNSAIPGSQVTLATPAVDWSGAWDYDELASISDGLMIMGYDYHWSNAPTTG
;
A
#
# COMPACT_ATOMS: atom_id res chain seq x y z
N LYS A 1 -20.29 10.83 -16.52
CA LYS A 1 -19.60 11.81 -17.42
C LYS A 1 -18.40 11.07 -17.99
N SER A 2 -18.40 10.84 -19.31
CA SER A 2 -17.32 10.22 -20.05
C SER A 2 -16.09 11.13 -20.05
N PHE A 3 -14.95 10.61 -19.61
CA PHE A 3 -13.66 11.28 -19.78
C PHE A 3 -13.21 11.12 -21.23
N ASN A 4 -13.02 12.25 -21.90
CA ASN A 4 -12.49 12.33 -23.26
C ASN A 4 -10.96 12.15 -23.18
N SER A 5 -10.43 11.12 -23.85
CA SER A 5 -8.99 10.94 -24.03
C SER A 5 -8.47 12.01 -25.01
N SER A 6 -7.91 13.10 -24.48
CA SER A 6 -7.10 13.99 -25.30
C SER A 6 -5.71 13.38 -25.50
N SER A 7 -5.34 13.24 -26.76
CA SER A 7 -4.02 12.80 -27.23
C SER A 7 -2.90 13.63 -26.59
N TYR A 8 -2.09 13.00 -25.75
CA TYR A 8 -0.81 13.55 -25.33
C TYR A 8 0.15 13.51 -26.53
N ASN A 9 0.62 14.66 -26.95
CA ASN A 9 1.69 14.79 -27.95
C ASN A 9 3.02 14.35 -27.31
N ASP A 10 3.54 13.25 -27.83
CA ASP A 10 4.82 12.66 -27.46
C ASP A 10 5.97 13.45 -28.12
N ASN A 11 6.33 14.60 -27.55
CA ASN A 11 7.56 15.34 -27.86
C ASN A 11 8.21 15.79 -26.56
N GLN A 12 8.54 14.82 -25.70
CA GLN A 12 9.49 15.06 -24.60
C GLN A 12 10.85 14.52 -25.00
N THR A 13 11.78 15.44 -25.27
CA THR A 13 13.20 15.14 -25.27
C THR A 13 13.57 14.46 -23.95
N SER A 14 13.95 13.19 -24.02
CA SER A 14 14.44 12.44 -22.87
C SER A 14 15.61 13.22 -22.24
N LEU A 15 15.43 13.64 -21.00
CA LEU A 15 16.54 14.17 -20.21
C LEU A 15 17.63 13.07 -20.12
N PRO A 16 18.91 13.42 -20.25
CA PRO A 16 19.98 12.44 -20.16
C PRO A 16 19.89 11.75 -18.80
N ARG A 17 19.77 10.41 -18.81
CA ARG A 17 19.86 9.59 -17.61
C ARG A 17 21.16 9.93 -16.90
N SER A 18 21.06 10.53 -15.73
CA SER A 18 22.20 10.73 -14.84
C SER A 18 22.84 9.37 -14.56
N THR A 19 24.16 9.26 -14.73
CA THR A 19 24.89 8.07 -14.28
C THR A 19 24.77 8.02 -12.76
N VAL A 20 23.92 7.12 -12.26
CA VAL A 20 23.65 6.95 -10.84
C VAL A 20 24.92 6.46 -10.16
N THR A 21 25.57 7.35 -9.43
CA THR A 21 26.44 6.95 -8.32
C THR A 21 25.52 6.41 -7.23
N ASN A 22 25.83 5.24 -6.64
CA ASN A 22 25.11 4.66 -5.49
C ASN A 22 24.96 5.71 -4.37
N GLN A 23 23.94 6.53 -4.42
CA GLN A 23 23.56 7.40 -3.32
C GLN A 23 22.73 6.56 -2.37
N THR A 24 23.28 6.28 -1.19
CA THR A 24 22.48 5.79 -0.07
C THR A 24 21.56 6.91 0.37
N LEU A 25 20.25 6.68 0.33
CA LEU A 25 19.27 7.65 0.85
C LEU A 25 19.46 7.81 2.36
N ASP A 26 19.52 9.04 2.85
CA ASP A 26 19.61 9.34 4.28
C ASP A 26 18.28 9.03 5.00
N ARG A 27 17.20 8.91 4.26
CA ARG A 27 15.84 8.59 4.74
C ARG A 27 15.15 7.66 3.78
N ALA A 28 14.30 6.79 4.30
CA ALA A 28 13.45 5.95 3.47
C ALA A 28 12.45 6.80 2.67
N VAL A 29 12.30 6.46 1.38
CA VAL A 29 11.32 7.07 0.48
C VAL A 29 10.37 5.98 0.03
N PHE A 30 9.11 6.10 0.46
CA PHE A 30 8.03 5.18 0.16
C PHE A 30 7.09 5.83 -0.86
N GLY A 31 6.87 5.18 -2.01
CA GLY A 31 6.05 5.72 -3.09
C GLY A 31 4.95 4.76 -3.51
N TYR A 32 3.73 5.27 -3.73
CA TYR A 32 2.64 4.48 -4.31
C TYR A 32 2.74 4.44 -5.82
N TYR A 33 2.61 3.23 -6.38
CA TYR A 33 2.54 3.00 -7.83
C TYR A 33 1.18 2.40 -8.20
N PRO A 34 0.25 3.20 -8.75
CA PRO A 34 -1.07 2.72 -9.12
C PRO A 34 -1.04 1.78 -10.34
N TYR A 35 -1.79 0.68 -10.30
CA TYR A 35 -1.86 -0.31 -11.37
C TYR A 35 -2.26 0.29 -12.74
N TRP A 36 -3.05 1.36 -12.74
CA TRP A 36 -3.50 2.02 -13.98
C TRP A 36 -2.43 2.88 -14.66
N MET A 37 -1.27 3.06 -14.05
CA MET A 37 -0.13 3.75 -14.66
C MET A 37 0.60 2.87 -15.71
N GLY A 38 0.19 1.61 -15.86
CA GLY A 38 0.69 0.73 -16.92
C GLY A 38 2.20 0.50 -16.86
N SER A 39 2.94 1.02 -17.81
CA SER A 39 4.40 0.86 -17.91
C SER A 39 5.20 2.06 -17.43
N ALA A 40 4.58 3.07 -16.81
CA ALA A 40 5.29 4.26 -16.32
C ALA A 40 6.39 3.96 -15.27
N TRP A 41 6.38 2.75 -14.68
CA TRP A 41 7.46 2.27 -13.82
C TRP A 41 8.83 2.20 -14.53
N LEU A 42 8.86 2.16 -15.87
CA LEU A 42 10.09 2.20 -16.65
C LEU A 42 10.82 3.55 -16.56
N ASP A 43 10.08 4.62 -16.25
CA ASP A 43 10.58 5.99 -16.18
C ASP A 43 10.87 6.46 -14.74
N LEU A 44 10.67 5.59 -13.73
CA LEU A 44 10.98 5.92 -12.35
C LEU A 44 12.49 6.08 -12.12
N ASP A 45 12.85 7.08 -11.32
CA ASP A 45 14.22 7.17 -10.78
C ASP A 45 14.32 6.34 -9.50
N TYR A 46 14.68 5.07 -9.66
CA TYR A 46 14.80 4.12 -8.55
C TYR A 46 15.87 4.52 -7.52
N SER A 47 16.81 5.40 -7.86
CA SER A 47 17.82 5.87 -6.91
C SER A 47 17.22 6.77 -5.81
N LEU A 48 16.02 7.26 -6.01
CA LEU A 48 15.27 8.12 -5.08
C LEU A 48 14.22 7.34 -4.26
N LEU A 49 14.16 6.01 -4.40
CA LEU A 49 13.13 5.17 -3.77
C LEU A 49 13.76 4.13 -2.85
N SER A 50 13.09 3.84 -1.75
CA SER A 50 13.39 2.69 -0.87
C SER A 50 12.36 1.59 -1.06
N THR A 51 11.09 1.96 -1.19
CA THR A 51 9.96 1.02 -1.32
C THR A 51 8.94 1.56 -2.30
N ILE A 52 8.43 0.68 -3.16
CA ILE A 52 7.28 0.91 -4.03
C ILE A 52 6.08 0.14 -3.47
N ALA A 53 5.01 0.82 -3.14
CA ALA A 53 3.73 0.22 -2.81
C ALA A 53 2.87 0.09 -4.07
N TYR A 54 2.76 -1.13 -4.59
CA TYR A 54 1.91 -1.39 -5.75
C TYR A 54 0.44 -1.30 -5.35
N PHE A 55 -0.25 -0.30 -5.84
CA PHE A 55 -1.66 0.00 -5.53
C PHE A 55 -2.56 -0.57 -6.63
N GLY A 56 -3.43 -1.55 -6.38
CA GLY A 56 -3.50 -2.32 -5.18
C GLY A 56 -4.54 -3.43 -5.37
N ALA A 57 -4.49 -4.42 -4.48
CA ALA A 57 -5.48 -5.49 -4.45
C ALA A 57 -6.70 -5.07 -3.63
N GLU A 58 -7.91 -5.39 -4.10
CA GLU A 58 -9.16 -5.11 -3.40
C GLU A 58 -9.60 -6.35 -2.62
N THR A 59 -9.60 -6.25 -1.28
CA THR A 59 -10.13 -7.31 -0.42
C THR A 59 -11.61 -7.11 -0.13
N ASN A 60 -12.27 -8.17 0.37
CA ASN A 60 -13.68 -8.16 0.71
C ASN A 60 -13.95 -8.45 2.20
N SER A 61 -15.23 -8.46 2.56
CA SER A 61 -15.70 -8.64 3.94
C SER A 61 -15.39 -10.00 4.57
N THR A 62 -14.92 -10.97 3.79
CA THR A 62 -14.58 -12.34 4.24
C THR A 62 -13.10 -12.66 4.12
N GLY A 63 -12.27 -11.67 3.75
CA GLY A 63 -10.83 -11.82 3.61
C GLY A 63 -10.38 -12.48 2.29
N GLY A 64 -11.28 -12.60 1.32
CA GLY A 64 -10.92 -12.93 -0.06
C GLY A 64 -10.46 -11.69 -0.82
N ILE A 65 -9.79 -11.89 -1.96
CA ILE A 65 -9.43 -10.79 -2.87
C ILE A 65 -10.38 -10.82 -4.06
N ASP A 66 -11.11 -9.73 -4.26
CA ASP A 66 -12.06 -9.57 -5.36
C ASP A 66 -11.36 -9.16 -6.65
N ASN A 67 -10.28 -8.36 -6.53
CA ASN A 67 -9.51 -7.92 -7.68
C ASN A 67 -8.03 -7.75 -7.32
N TRP A 68 -7.15 -8.37 -8.10
CA TRP A 68 -5.70 -8.27 -7.94
C TRP A 68 -5.07 -7.13 -8.73
N HIS A 69 -5.82 -6.52 -9.67
CA HIS A 69 -5.34 -5.44 -10.54
C HIS A 69 -3.95 -5.70 -11.15
N SER A 70 -3.81 -6.88 -11.77
CA SER A 70 -2.55 -7.31 -12.40
C SER A 70 -1.37 -7.53 -11.43
N TRP A 71 -1.62 -7.74 -10.15
CA TRP A 71 -0.57 -8.24 -9.25
C TRP A 71 -0.26 -9.72 -9.56
N PRO A 72 1.00 -10.16 -9.60
CA PRO A 72 2.21 -9.34 -9.50
C PRO A 72 2.50 -8.59 -10.78
N PRO A 73 3.00 -7.34 -10.70
CA PRO A 73 3.43 -6.60 -11.89
C PRO A 73 4.75 -7.18 -12.39
N ASN A 74 4.65 -8.10 -13.37
CA ASN A 74 5.81 -8.73 -13.99
C ASN A 74 6.88 -7.70 -14.32
N ASN A 75 8.09 -7.88 -14.19
CA ASN A 75 9.22 -6.97 -14.44
C ASN A 75 9.36 -5.77 -13.48
N LEU A 76 8.29 -5.17 -12.92
CA LEU A 76 8.45 -4.08 -11.95
C LEU A 76 9.22 -4.55 -10.72
N ILE A 77 8.80 -5.69 -10.13
CA ILE A 77 9.47 -6.26 -8.93
C ILE A 77 10.95 -6.53 -9.24
N SER A 78 11.25 -7.23 -10.33
CA SER A 78 12.64 -7.55 -10.69
C SER A 78 13.47 -6.31 -11.00
N THR A 79 12.89 -5.29 -11.63
CA THR A 79 13.57 -4.02 -11.91
C THR A 79 13.85 -3.24 -10.64
N ALA A 80 12.86 -3.13 -9.74
CA ALA A 80 13.02 -2.49 -8.44
C ALA A 80 14.11 -3.19 -7.60
N HIS A 81 14.08 -4.51 -7.49
CA HIS A 81 15.08 -5.30 -6.78
C HIS A 81 16.49 -5.12 -7.37
N SER A 82 16.63 -5.04 -8.69
CA SER A 82 17.92 -4.79 -9.33
C SER A 82 18.52 -3.42 -8.95
N ALA A 83 17.68 -2.50 -8.50
CA ALA A 83 18.08 -1.18 -8.00
C ALA A 83 18.11 -1.10 -6.47
N GLY A 84 17.83 -2.20 -5.75
CA GLY A 84 17.80 -2.23 -4.29
C GLY A 84 16.53 -1.61 -3.69
N VAL A 85 15.44 -1.54 -4.47
CA VAL A 85 14.14 -0.99 -4.04
C VAL A 85 13.18 -2.14 -3.78
N GLU A 86 12.53 -2.12 -2.63
CA GLU A 86 11.53 -3.12 -2.22
C GLU A 86 10.16 -2.84 -2.87
N VAL A 87 9.35 -3.90 -3.05
CA VAL A 87 8.01 -3.79 -3.62
C VAL A 87 7.00 -4.47 -2.70
N VAL A 88 6.10 -3.69 -2.13
CA VAL A 88 5.01 -4.19 -1.29
C VAL A 88 3.66 -4.11 -2.01
N LEU A 89 2.75 -5.02 -1.71
CA LEU A 89 1.38 -5.00 -2.23
C LEU A 89 0.50 -4.13 -1.34
N THR A 90 -0.12 -3.09 -1.88
CA THR A 90 -1.19 -2.37 -1.19
C THR A 90 -2.50 -3.16 -1.25
N VAL A 91 -3.17 -3.30 -0.11
CA VAL A 91 -4.42 -4.03 0.05
C VAL A 91 -5.50 -3.07 0.54
N THR A 92 -6.51 -2.84 -0.28
CA THR A 92 -7.52 -1.81 -0.04
C THR A 92 -8.84 -2.39 0.44
N LEU A 93 -9.53 -1.66 1.33
CA LEU A 93 -10.92 -1.90 1.70
C LEU A 93 -11.57 -0.59 2.19
N PHE A 94 -12.51 -0.03 1.41
CA PHE A 94 -13.08 1.31 1.65
C PHE A 94 -14.54 1.29 2.13
N ASN A 95 -15.03 0.13 2.55
CA ASN A 95 -16.39 -0.01 3.06
C ASN A 95 -16.39 -0.36 4.55
N SER A 96 -16.90 0.53 5.40
CA SER A 96 -16.89 0.39 6.86
C SER A 96 -17.59 -0.89 7.35
N ASN A 97 -18.67 -1.33 6.70
CA ASN A 97 -19.37 -2.57 7.08
C ASN A 97 -18.54 -3.81 6.70
N ALA A 98 -17.88 -3.78 5.54
CA ALA A 98 -16.98 -4.85 5.13
C ALA A 98 -15.74 -4.92 6.03
N ILE A 99 -15.15 -3.77 6.41
CA ILE A 99 -14.07 -3.69 7.40
C ILE A 99 -14.51 -4.29 8.73
N SER A 100 -15.71 -3.92 9.22
CA SER A 100 -16.26 -4.48 10.48
C SER A 100 -16.44 -6.00 10.40
N SER A 101 -16.96 -6.51 9.30
CA SER A 101 -17.16 -7.95 9.10
C SER A 101 -15.81 -8.69 9.08
N LEU A 102 -14.86 -8.19 8.30
CA LEU A 102 -13.51 -8.76 8.18
C LEU A 102 -12.78 -8.78 9.53
N LEU A 103 -12.72 -7.64 10.20
CA LEU A 103 -11.92 -7.49 11.41
C LEU A 103 -12.52 -8.19 12.63
N SER A 104 -13.84 -8.26 12.75
CA SER A 104 -14.49 -8.93 13.88
C SER A 104 -14.42 -10.46 13.83
N ASN A 105 -14.10 -11.05 12.68
CA ASN A 105 -14.07 -12.50 12.50
C ASN A 105 -12.64 -13.02 12.33
N ALA A 106 -12.14 -13.79 13.29
CA ALA A 106 -10.79 -14.34 13.27
C ALA A 106 -10.51 -15.21 12.02
N ASN A 107 -11.50 -15.98 11.54
CA ASN A 107 -11.31 -16.80 10.34
C ASN A 107 -11.18 -15.95 9.08
N TYR A 108 -11.88 -14.82 8.99
CA TYR A 108 -11.78 -13.91 7.86
C TYR A 108 -10.42 -13.18 7.85
N ARG A 109 -9.96 -12.73 9.03
CA ARG A 109 -8.60 -12.17 9.16
C ARG A 109 -7.55 -13.20 8.75
N GLN A 110 -7.65 -14.44 9.23
CA GLN A 110 -6.71 -15.50 8.88
C GLN A 110 -6.76 -15.88 7.40
N ASN A 111 -7.95 -15.85 6.77
CA ASN A 111 -8.09 -16.07 5.34
C ASN A 111 -7.33 -15.01 4.53
N LEU A 112 -7.49 -13.72 4.89
CA LEU A 112 -6.76 -12.64 4.24
C LEU A 112 -5.25 -12.79 4.42
N ILE A 113 -4.79 -13.02 5.65
CA ILE A 113 -3.36 -13.21 5.97
C ILE A 113 -2.75 -14.32 5.11
N THR A 114 -3.39 -15.49 5.08
CA THR A 114 -2.91 -16.64 4.29
C THR A 114 -2.87 -16.33 2.79
N THR A 115 -3.90 -15.67 2.28
CA THR A 115 -4.01 -15.28 0.88
C THR A 115 -2.88 -14.31 0.49
N LEU A 116 -2.62 -13.31 1.33
CA LEU A 116 -1.58 -12.31 1.09
C LEU A 116 -0.17 -12.93 1.14
N ILE A 117 0.13 -13.75 2.14
CA ILE A 117 1.42 -14.44 2.24
C ILE A 117 1.68 -15.27 0.98
N ASN A 118 0.71 -16.10 0.57
CA ASN A 118 0.87 -16.95 -0.61
C ASN A 118 1.12 -16.12 -1.87
N SER A 119 0.40 -15.03 -2.04
CA SER A 119 0.51 -14.17 -3.22
C SER A 119 1.83 -13.39 -3.24
N VAL A 120 2.19 -12.74 -2.13
CA VAL A 120 3.41 -11.95 -2.02
C VAL A 120 4.65 -12.84 -2.13
N SER A 121 4.69 -13.97 -1.44
CA SER A 121 5.79 -14.92 -1.52
C SER A 121 5.97 -15.49 -2.93
N SER A 122 4.87 -15.87 -3.60
CA SER A 122 4.93 -16.39 -4.98
C SER A 122 5.40 -15.35 -5.98
N ALA A 123 5.11 -14.07 -5.73
CA ALA A 123 5.52 -12.95 -6.57
C ALA A 123 6.98 -12.52 -6.33
N GLY A 124 7.59 -12.95 -5.22
CA GLY A 124 8.86 -12.40 -4.75
C GLY A 124 8.74 -10.97 -4.25
N GLY A 125 7.56 -10.57 -3.74
CA GLY A 125 7.35 -9.25 -3.14
C GLY A 125 7.88 -9.18 -1.71
N ASP A 126 8.04 -7.96 -1.20
CA ASP A 126 8.74 -7.68 0.05
C ASP A 126 7.78 -7.36 1.22
N GLY A 127 6.47 -7.50 1.02
CA GLY A 127 5.50 -7.25 2.07
C GLY A 127 4.18 -6.68 1.61
N VAL A 128 3.48 -6.04 2.54
CA VAL A 128 2.15 -5.45 2.29
C VAL A 128 2.02 -4.06 2.90
N ASN A 129 1.16 -3.26 2.28
CA ASN A 129 0.67 -2.00 2.83
C ASN A 129 -0.86 -2.11 2.98
N ILE A 130 -1.38 -1.97 4.19
CA ILE A 130 -2.82 -2.07 4.47
C ILE A 130 -3.45 -0.69 4.38
N ASP A 131 -4.42 -0.56 3.49
CA ASP A 131 -5.11 0.69 3.20
C ASP A 131 -6.64 0.50 3.39
N PHE A 132 -7.05 0.47 4.67
CA PHE A 132 -8.44 0.32 5.07
C PHE A 132 -9.01 1.66 5.49
N GLU A 133 -9.86 2.25 4.66
CA GLU A 133 -10.42 3.57 4.91
C GLU A 133 -11.85 3.51 5.45
N GLY A 134 -12.16 4.41 6.39
CA GLY A 134 -13.45 4.41 7.06
C GLY A 134 -13.54 3.36 8.18
N LEU A 135 -12.43 3.08 8.85
CA LEU A 135 -12.37 2.18 10.01
C LEU A 135 -13.33 2.65 11.10
N PRO A 136 -14.32 1.82 11.53
CA PRO A 136 -15.19 2.17 12.63
C PRO A 136 -14.47 2.09 13.98
N SER A 137 -14.79 3.00 14.91
CA SER A 137 -14.19 3.01 16.26
C SER A 137 -14.38 1.71 17.03
N SER A 138 -15.47 0.98 16.77
CA SER A 138 -15.73 -0.34 17.37
C SER A 138 -14.74 -1.43 16.89
N GLN A 139 -13.93 -1.15 15.86
CA GLN A 139 -12.96 -2.09 15.31
C GLN A 139 -11.50 -1.73 15.66
N LYS A 140 -11.28 -0.72 16.50
CA LYS A 140 -9.95 -0.27 16.91
C LYS A 140 -9.05 -1.41 17.37
N GLU A 141 -9.50 -2.17 18.35
CA GLU A 141 -8.75 -3.30 18.93
C GLU A 141 -8.59 -4.47 17.95
N ASN A 142 -9.62 -4.72 17.13
CA ASN A 142 -9.56 -5.75 16.11
C ASN A 142 -8.56 -5.40 14.99
N MET A 143 -8.39 -4.13 14.67
CA MET A 143 -7.37 -3.67 13.73
C MET A 143 -5.97 -3.91 14.27
N VAL A 144 -5.72 -3.56 15.54
CA VAL A 144 -4.44 -3.86 16.22
C VAL A 144 -4.17 -5.38 16.21
N GLN A 145 -5.17 -6.19 16.56
CA GLN A 145 -5.02 -7.65 16.53
C GLN A 145 -4.72 -8.17 15.12
N PHE A 146 -5.42 -7.66 14.10
CA PHE A 146 -5.18 -8.05 12.71
C PHE A 146 -3.74 -7.73 12.27
N ILE A 147 -3.24 -6.53 12.56
CA ILE A 147 -1.87 -6.15 12.19
C ILE A 147 -0.83 -6.96 12.97
N THR A 148 -1.08 -7.26 14.25
CA THR A 148 -0.22 -8.13 15.06
C THR A 148 -0.10 -9.53 14.43
N ASP A 149 -1.24 -10.14 14.10
CA ASP A 149 -1.28 -11.47 13.48
C ASP A 149 -0.63 -11.46 12.09
N LEU A 150 -0.92 -10.44 11.29
CA LEU A 150 -0.37 -10.24 9.95
C LEU A 150 1.17 -10.11 10.00
N LYS A 151 1.69 -9.23 10.87
CA LYS A 151 3.14 -9.01 11.02
C LYS A 151 3.86 -10.28 11.48
N ALA A 152 3.31 -10.98 12.47
CA ALA A 152 3.88 -12.24 12.95
C ALA A 152 3.94 -13.30 11.85
N ALA A 153 2.85 -13.43 11.06
CA ALA A 153 2.76 -14.39 9.98
C ALA A 153 3.71 -14.05 8.81
N PHE A 154 3.80 -12.77 8.43
CA PHE A 154 4.75 -12.32 7.41
C PHE A 154 6.20 -12.51 7.84
N ASN A 155 6.57 -12.14 9.06
CA ASN A 155 7.91 -12.35 9.59
C ASN A 155 8.32 -13.85 9.57
N SER A 156 7.35 -14.75 9.80
CA SER A 156 7.60 -16.19 9.76
C SER A 156 7.75 -16.75 8.35
N ALA A 157 6.91 -16.27 7.41
CA ALA A 157 6.84 -16.81 6.06
C ALA A 157 7.84 -16.13 5.10
N ILE A 158 8.05 -14.82 5.26
CA ILE A 158 8.92 -13.98 4.43
C ILE A 158 9.80 -13.13 5.38
N PRO A 159 10.88 -13.70 5.93
CA PRO A 159 11.74 -12.96 6.85
C PRO A 159 12.29 -11.66 6.25
N GLY A 160 12.18 -10.57 6.99
CA GLY A 160 12.57 -9.22 6.53
C GLY A 160 11.47 -8.46 5.78
N SER A 161 10.28 -9.07 5.61
CA SER A 161 9.16 -8.39 4.94
C SER A 161 8.62 -7.18 5.71
N GLN A 162 8.10 -6.21 4.95
CA GLN A 162 7.44 -5.03 5.50
C GLN A 162 5.93 -5.27 5.68
N VAL A 163 5.38 -4.79 6.79
CA VAL A 163 3.93 -4.59 6.99
C VAL A 163 3.73 -3.15 7.40
N THR A 164 3.17 -2.36 6.49
CA THR A 164 2.91 -0.93 6.68
C THR A 164 1.42 -0.64 6.57
N LEU A 165 0.98 0.53 7.04
CA LEU A 165 -0.41 0.96 6.97
C LEU A 165 -0.52 2.35 6.37
N ALA A 166 -1.52 2.57 5.50
CA ALA A 166 -2.01 3.91 5.21
C ALA A 166 -2.97 4.34 6.32
N THR A 167 -2.75 5.51 6.89
CA THR A 167 -3.55 6.01 8.03
C THR A 167 -3.97 7.45 7.81
N PRO A 168 -5.17 7.87 8.27
CA PRO A 168 -5.57 9.26 8.18
C PRO A 168 -4.67 10.17 9.01
N ALA A 169 -4.48 11.41 8.55
CA ALA A 169 -3.70 12.40 9.31
C ALA A 169 -4.42 12.86 10.60
N VAL A 170 -5.75 12.77 10.62
CA VAL A 170 -6.58 13.09 11.78
C VAL A 170 -7.62 11.99 11.98
N ASP A 171 -7.59 11.37 13.13
CA ASP A 171 -8.58 10.34 13.51
C ASP A 171 -9.81 10.97 14.17
N TRP A 172 -10.77 11.42 13.35
CA TRP A 172 -12.03 11.98 13.85
C TRP A 172 -12.94 10.94 14.50
N SER A 173 -12.73 9.67 14.18
CA SER A 173 -13.57 8.57 14.67
C SER A 173 -13.08 7.97 15.98
N GLY A 174 -11.82 8.19 16.38
CA GLY A 174 -11.16 7.51 17.49
C GLY A 174 -10.91 6.02 17.21
N ALA A 175 -10.83 5.65 15.92
CA ALA A 175 -10.69 4.26 15.50
C ALA A 175 -9.25 3.77 15.41
N TRP A 176 -8.28 4.69 15.36
CA TRP A 176 -6.89 4.36 15.13
C TRP A 176 -6.08 4.43 16.41
N ASP A 177 -5.44 3.31 16.76
CA ASP A 177 -4.44 3.28 17.84
C ASP A 177 -3.06 3.48 17.25
N TYR A 178 -2.70 4.74 16.98
CA TYR A 178 -1.43 5.06 16.32
C TYR A 178 -0.22 4.55 17.09
N ASP A 179 -0.23 4.66 18.41
CA ASP A 179 0.90 4.26 19.25
C ASP A 179 1.11 2.74 19.16
N GLU A 180 0.03 1.97 19.30
CA GLU A 180 0.11 0.52 19.22
C GLU A 180 0.43 0.06 17.78
N LEU A 181 -0.26 0.59 16.78
CA LEU A 181 -0.03 0.24 15.38
C LEU A 181 1.39 0.59 14.92
N ALA A 182 1.95 1.72 15.36
CA ALA A 182 3.33 2.08 15.05
C ALA A 182 4.34 1.14 15.73
N SER A 183 4.01 0.59 16.91
CA SER A 183 4.89 -0.32 17.64
C SER A 183 4.98 -1.73 17.02
N ILE A 184 3.91 -2.18 16.35
CA ILE A 184 3.78 -3.53 15.80
C ILE A 184 3.96 -3.63 14.29
N SER A 185 3.97 -2.51 13.58
CA SER A 185 4.19 -2.45 12.12
C SER A 185 5.57 -1.88 11.78
N ASP A 186 5.91 -1.90 10.49
CA ASP A 186 7.18 -1.31 10.00
C ASP A 186 7.02 0.17 9.63
N GLY A 187 5.80 0.70 9.60
CA GLY A 187 5.56 2.12 9.36
C GLY A 187 4.10 2.48 9.14
N LEU A 188 3.79 3.73 9.46
CA LEU A 188 2.51 4.36 9.18
C LEU A 188 2.71 5.40 8.08
N MET A 189 2.04 5.20 6.95
CA MET A 189 2.01 6.15 5.84
C MET A 189 0.85 7.11 6.07
N ILE A 190 1.15 8.27 6.66
CA ILE A 190 0.13 9.27 7.01
C ILE A 190 -0.39 9.94 5.73
N MET A 191 -1.68 9.81 5.46
CA MET A 191 -2.37 10.48 4.35
C MET A 191 -2.55 11.97 4.68
N GLY A 192 -1.49 12.75 4.47
CA GLY A 192 -1.41 14.17 4.78
C GLY A 192 -2.05 15.07 3.70
N TYR A 193 -3.19 14.68 3.15
CA TYR A 193 -3.94 15.35 2.09
C TYR A 193 -5.44 15.33 2.40
N ASP A 194 -6.26 15.87 1.49
CA ASP A 194 -7.73 15.96 1.61
C ASP A 194 -8.21 16.76 2.83
N TYR A 195 -7.38 17.69 3.34
CA TYR A 195 -7.82 18.67 4.34
C TYR A 195 -8.86 19.65 3.79
N HIS A 196 -8.86 19.83 2.46
CA HIS A 196 -9.82 20.64 1.71
C HIS A 196 -10.36 19.82 0.54
N TRP A 197 -11.65 19.91 0.32
CA TRP A 197 -12.38 19.23 -0.77
C TRP A 197 -13.31 20.21 -1.48
N SER A 198 -13.95 19.78 -2.57
CA SER A 198 -14.76 20.65 -3.44
C SER A 198 -15.88 21.45 -2.74
N ASN A 199 -16.33 20.99 -1.56
CA ASN A 199 -17.34 21.68 -0.75
C ASN A 199 -16.77 22.22 0.57
N ALA A 200 -15.46 22.26 0.74
CA ALA A 200 -14.85 22.88 1.92
C ALA A 200 -15.09 24.39 1.92
N PRO A 201 -15.31 25.02 3.09
CA PRO A 201 -15.60 26.46 3.18
C PRO A 201 -14.37 27.33 2.87
N THR A 202 -13.18 26.74 2.85
CA THR A 202 -11.91 27.42 2.55
C THR A 202 -11.12 26.63 1.52
N THR A 203 -10.28 27.31 0.75
CA THR A 203 -9.28 26.67 -0.12
C THR A 203 -8.04 26.29 0.70
N GLY A 204 -7.48 25.12 0.39
CA GLY A 204 -6.20 24.67 0.97
C GLY A 204 -5.00 25.40 0.41
#